data_3f3c4e6ca91610f898960fc16f502cb5
#
_entry.id   3f3c4e6ca91610f898960fc16f502cb5
#
_cell.length_a   1.000
_cell.length_b   1.000
_cell.length_c   1.000
_cell.angle_alpha   90.00
_cell.angle_beta   90.00
_cell.angle_gamma   90.00
#
_symmetry.space_group_name_H-M   'P 1'
#
loop_
_entity.id
_entity.type
_entity.pdbx_description
1 polymer ?
#
loop_
_entity_poly.entity_id
_entity_poly.type
_entity_poly.pdbx_seq_one_letter_code
_entity_poly.pdbx_strand_id
1 'polypeptide(L)'
;MYKRQARDALALYTELVKGKASGDVTKLAQDSATQTRIAAAKNSLEEMTTVLMANFDAMMKKVRAGEPVPLTDRILYRYQAALVIEKSMAVVDSLFSSAGGSSVFHGSAIQQRFLDVHTARAHVANNPTAFARNLGAVALGSTNTDFFV
;
A
#
# COMPACT_ATOMS: atom_id res chain seq x y z
N MET A 1 5.58 3.45 6.87
CA MET A 1 4.46 4.17 7.50
C MET A 1 3.13 3.80 6.86
N TYR A 2 2.88 4.01 5.57
CA TYR A 2 1.57 3.82 4.89
C TYR A 2 1.03 2.38 4.94
N LYS A 3 1.88 1.38 4.70
CA LYS A 3 1.52 -0.04 4.81
C LYS A 3 0.99 -0.39 6.21
N ARG A 4 1.53 0.24 7.27
CA ARG A 4 1.01 0.06 8.62
C ARG A 4 -0.41 0.60 8.75
N GLN A 5 -0.71 1.80 8.21
CA GLN A 5 -2.06 2.35 8.22
C GLN A 5 -3.06 1.45 7.47
N ALA A 6 -2.66 0.90 6.33
CA ALA A 6 -3.51 -0.04 5.60
C ALA A 6 -3.72 -1.37 6.35
N ARG A 7 -2.69 -1.86 7.06
CA ARG A 7 -2.82 -3.04 7.93
C ARG A 7 -3.75 -2.79 9.11
N ASP A 8 -3.62 -1.63 9.76
CA ASP A 8 -4.51 -1.21 10.84
C ASP A 8 -5.96 -1.07 10.34
N ALA A 9 -6.17 -0.49 9.14
CA ALA A 9 -7.49 -0.40 8.52
C ALA A 9 -8.12 -1.78 8.28
N LEU A 10 -7.33 -2.76 7.82
CA LEU A 10 -7.80 -4.13 7.64
C LEU A 10 -8.20 -4.78 8.97
N ALA A 11 -7.42 -4.57 10.03
CA ALA A 11 -7.76 -5.07 11.36
C ALA A 11 -9.07 -4.45 11.87
N LEU A 12 -9.20 -3.12 11.79
CA LEU A 12 -10.40 -2.39 12.19
C LEU A 12 -11.64 -2.85 11.41
N TYR A 13 -11.53 -2.99 10.09
CA TYR A 13 -12.62 -3.47 9.25
C TYR A 13 -13.01 -4.90 9.62
N THR A 14 -12.05 -5.77 9.85
CA THR A 14 -12.30 -7.18 10.22
C THR A 14 -13.07 -7.26 11.53
N GLU A 15 -12.70 -6.48 12.55
CA GLU A 15 -13.43 -6.42 13.81
C GLU A 15 -14.84 -5.82 13.64
N LEU A 16 -14.96 -4.78 12.83
CA LEU A 16 -16.24 -4.15 12.55
C LEU A 16 -17.24 -5.12 11.91
N VAL A 17 -16.81 -5.94 10.93
CA VAL A 17 -17.71 -6.87 10.23
C VAL A 17 -18.08 -8.09 11.07
N LYS A 18 -17.23 -8.50 12.03
CA LYS A 18 -17.57 -9.58 12.99
C LYS A 18 -18.78 -9.22 13.88
N GLY A 19 -18.92 -7.95 14.22
CA GLY A 19 -19.97 -7.43 15.11
C GLY A 19 -21.26 -6.99 14.41
N LYS A 20 -21.25 -6.82 13.08
CA LYS A 20 -22.40 -6.29 12.34
C LYS A 20 -23.21 -7.38 11.65
N ALA A 21 -24.55 -7.23 11.72
CA ALA A 21 -25.48 -7.89 10.83
C ALA A 21 -25.78 -7.02 9.61
N SER A 22 -25.98 -7.58 8.43
CA SER A 22 -26.56 -6.88 7.28
C SER A 22 -28.10 -6.89 7.39
N GLY A 23 -28.79 -6.03 6.60
CA GLY A 23 -30.23 -5.82 6.68
C GLY A 23 -31.13 -7.07 6.58
N ASP A 24 -30.59 -8.23 6.17
CA ASP A 24 -31.27 -9.54 6.06
C ASP A 24 -30.85 -10.55 7.13
N VAL A 25 -30.52 -10.12 8.34
CA VAL A 25 -30.19 -11.02 9.47
C VAL A 25 -28.89 -11.83 9.27
N THR A 26 -28.30 -11.83 8.09
CA THR A 26 -27.04 -12.52 7.82
C THR A 26 -25.87 -11.68 8.34
N LYS A 27 -24.97 -12.27 9.11
CA LYS A 27 -23.78 -11.58 9.59
C LYS A 27 -22.92 -11.16 8.39
N LEU A 28 -22.47 -9.90 8.34
CA LEU A 28 -21.56 -9.39 7.30
C LEU A 28 -20.31 -10.26 7.12
N ALA A 29 -19.87 -10.93 8.17
CA ALA A 29 -18.74 -11.86 8.11
C ALA A 29 -19.02 -13.10 7.21
N GLN A 30 -20.28 -13.40 6.90
CA GLN A 30 -20.69 -14.49 6.00
C GLN A 30 -20.94 -14.01 4.57
N ASP A 31 -20.91 -12.71 4.34
CA ASP A 31 -21.08 -12.13 3.01
C ASP A 31 -19.84 -12.36 2.13
N SER A 32 -20.05 -12.93 0.94
CA SER A 32 -18.97 -13.30 0.02
C SER A 32 -18.17 -12.09 -0.48
N ALA A 33 -18.81 -10.93 -0.68
CA ALA A 33 -18.12 -9.72 -1.09
C ALA A 33 -17.21 -9.18 0.02
N THR A 34 -17.67 -9.26 1.27
CA THR A 34 -16.87 -8.91 2.45
C THR A 34 -15.66 -9.83 2.61
N GLN A 35 -15.85 -11.14 2.46
CA GLN A 35 -14.76 -12.12 2.53
C GLN A 35 -13.73 -11.91 1.42
N THR A 36 -14.20 -11.70 0.19
CA THR A 36 -13.33 -11.40 -0.96
C THR A 36 -12.52 -10.13 -0.74
N ARG A 37 -13.13 -9.07 -0.21
CA ARG A 37 -12.47 -7.81 0.10
C ARG A 37 -11.36 -7.96 1.15
N ILE A 38 -11.62 -8.69 2.21
CA ILE A 38 -10.62 -8.98 3.26
C ILE A 38 -9.45 -9.78 2.66
N ALA A 39 -9.73 -10.80 1.84
CA ALA A 39 -8.71 -11.61 1.19
C ALA A 39 -7.84 -10.76 0.23
N ALA A 40 -8.46 -9.92 -0.61
CA ALA A 40 -7.75 -9.03 -1.52
C ALA A 40 -6.87 -8.00 -0.77
N ALA A 41 -7.40 -7.40 0.29
CA ALA A 41 -6.64 -6.47 1.14
C ALA A 41 -5.43 -7.16 1.79
N LYS A 42 -5.63 -8.35 2.34
CA LYS A 42 -4.55 -9.16 2.93
C LYS A 42 -3.48 -9.49 1.91
N ASN A 43 -3.86 -9.98 0.73
CA ASN A 43 -2.92 -10.30 -0.35
C ASN A 43 -2.11 -9.08 -0.78
N SER A 44 -2.75 -7.93 -1.01
CA SER A 44 -2.05 -6.68 -1.39
C SER A 44 -1.03 -6.23 -0.33
N LEU A 45 -1.34 -6.40 0.95
CA LEU A 45 -0.41 -6.10 2.05
C LEU A 45 0.81 -7.03 2.06
N GLU A 46 0.61 -8.32 1.79
CA GLU A 46 1.69 -9.30 1.69
C GLU A 46 2.56 -9.07 0.44
N GLU A 47 1.96 -8.78 -0.72
CA GLU A 47 2.71 -8.40 -1.93
C GLU A 47 3.63 -7.21 -1.69
N MET A 48 3.10 -6.13 -1.10
CA MET A 48 3.91 -4.95 -0.77
C MET A 48 5.06 -5.29 0.17
N THR A 49 4.82 -6.15 1.15
CA THR A 49 5.84 -6.58 2.11
C THR A 49 6.93 -7.40 1.43
N THR A 50 6.52 -8.39 0.65
CA THR A 50 7.43 -9.31 -0.06
C THR A 50 8.35 -8.54 -1.00
N VAL A 51 7.80 -7.64 -1.83
CA VAL A 51 8.60 -6.84 -2.76
C VAL A 51 9.61 -5.95 -2.02
N LEU A 52 9.16 -5.21 -0.99
CA LEU A 52 10.06 -4.34 -0.24
C LEU A 52 11.18 -5.13 0.45
N MET A 53 10.86 -6.24 1.11
CA MET A 53 11.87 -7.05 1.79
C MET A 53 12.85 -7.68 0.81
N ALA A 54 12.37 -8.19 -0.32
CA ALA A 54 13.25 -8.73 -1.37
C ALA A 54 14.21 -7.66 -1.91
N ASN A 55 13.75 -6.43 -2.12
CA ASN A 55 14.61 -5.32 -2.56
C ASN A 55 15.67 -4.97 -1.51
N PHE A 56 15.30 -4.87 -0.23
CA PHE A 56 16.25 -4.61 0.84
C PHE A 56 17.28 -5.73 0.98
N ASP A 57 16.84 -6.98 0.91
CA ASP A 57 17.74 -8.14 1.00
C ASP A 57 18.74 -8.17 -0.17
N ALA A 58 18.26 -7.87 -1.40
CA ALA A 58 19.11 -7.80 -2.59
C ALA A 58 20.14 -6.65 -2.47
N MET A 59 19.73 -5.46 -2.01
CA MET A 59 20.66 -4.35 -1.76
C MET A 59 21.68 -4.72 -0.69
N MET A 60 21.23 -5.26 0.44
CA MET A 60 22.12 -5.62 1.55
C MET A 60 23.11 -6.72 1.20
N LYS A 61 22.72 -7.67 0.35
CA LYS A 61 23.62 -8.72 -0.18
C LYS A 61 24.78 -8.09 -0.94
N LYS A 62 24.52 -7.15 -1.85
CA LYS A 62 25.56 -6.43 -2.61
C LYS A 62 26.46 -5.60 -1.70
N VAL A 63 25.88 -4.80 -0.80
CA VAL A 63 26.64 -3.96 0.13
C VAL A 63 27.56 -4.80 1.02
N ARG A 64 27.09 -5.94 1.53
CA ARG A 64 27.94 -6.86 2.35
C ARG A 64 29.05 -7.51 1.54
N ALA A 65 28.87 -7.68 0.23
CA ALA A 65 29.91 -8.19 -0.67
C ALA A 65 30.91 -7.09 -1.10
N GLY A 66 30.72 -5.83 -0.68
CA GLY A 66 31.54 -4.70 -1.14
C GLY A 66 31.21 -4.27 -2.58
N GLU A 67 30.09 -4.74 -3.13
CA GLU A 67 29.66 -4.43 -4.50
C GLU A 67 28.72 -3.23 -4.54
N PRO A 68 28.81 -2.36 -5.56
CA PRO A 68 27.85 -1.29 -5.75
C PRO A 68 26.48 -1.86 -6.15
N VAL A 69 25.42 -1.23 -5.66
CA VAL A 69 24.05 -1.51 -6.15
C VAL A 69 23.89 -0.87 -7.54
N PRO A 70 23.58 -1.62 -8.61
CA PRO A 70 23.42 -1.08 -9.94
C PRO A 70 22.36 0.03 -9.99
N LEU A 71 22.59 1.02 -10.85
CA LEU A 71 21.67 2.15 -11.01
C LEU A 71 20.26 1.69 -11.39
N THR A 72 20.16 0.72 -12.30
CA THR A 72 18.89 0.12 -12.73
C THR A 72 18.10 -0.49 -11.60
N ASP A 73 18.79 -1.20 -10.69
CA ASP A 73 18.16 -1.79 -9.50
C ASP A 73 17.65 -0.69 -8.55
N ARG A 74 18.46 0.35 -8.30
CA ARG A 74 18.09 1.48 -7.44
C ARG A 74 16.85 2.21 -7.97
N ILE A 75 16.78 2.46 -9.28
CA ILE A 75 15.63 3.09 -9.94
C ILE A 75 14.37 2.21 -9.78
N LEU A 76 14.49 0.89 -10.02
CA LEU A 76 13.39 -0.04 -9.86
C LEU A 76 12.90 -0.06 -8.41
N TYR A 77 13.80 -0.20 -7.45
CA TYR A 77 13.45 -0.25 -6.02
C TYR A 77 12.80 1.05 -5.55
N ARG A 78 13.28 2.18 -6.05
CA ARG A 78 12.69 3.50 -5.78
C ARG A 78 11.25 3.60 -6.28
N TYR A 79 10.99 3.15 -7.52
CA TYR A 79 9.64 3.10 -8.07
C TYR A 79 8.73 2.17 -7.27
N GLN A 80 9.19 0.96 -6.98
CA GLN A 80 8.42 -0.02 -6.21
C GLN A 80 8.11 0.48 -4.79
N ALA A 81 9.04 1.18 -4.15
CA ALA A 81 8.79 1.80 -2.85
C ALA A 81 7.72 2.90 -2.91
N ALA A 82 7.71 3.69 -3.99
CA ALA A 82 6.69 4.73 -4.20
C ALA A 82 5.30 4.12 -4.51
N LEU A 83 5.22 2.96 -5.15
CA LEU A 83 3.94 2.27 -5.39
C LEU A 83 3.24 1.80 -4.12
N VAL A 84 3.96 1.65 -3.01
CA VAL A 84 3.36 1.21 -1.74
C VAL A 84 2.25 2.14 -1.27
N ILE A 85 2.38 3.45 -1.50
CA ILE A 85 1.33 4.38 -1.08
C ILE A 85 0.04 4.20 -1.89
N GLU A 86 0.13 4.04 -3.22
CA GLU A 86 -1.05 3.83 -4.07
C GLU A 86 -1.75 2.50 -3.74
N LYS A 87 -0.99 1.43 -3.56
CA LYS A 87 -1.54 0.15 -3.11
C LYS A 87 -2.16 0.25 -1.72
N SER A 88 -1.54 1.00 -0.80
CA SER A 88 -2.10 1.25 0.53
C SER A 88 -3.40 2.04 0.48
N MET A 89 -3.48 3.06 -0.38
CA MET A 89 -4.72 3.82 -0.62
C MET A 89 -5.82 2.90 -1.14
N ALA A 90 -5.55 2.12 -2.20
CA ALA A 90 -6.54 1.22 -2.78
C ALA A 90 -7.11 0.22 -1.75
N VAL A 91 -6.26 -0.31 -0.86
CA VAL A 91 -6.68 -1.17 0.25
C VAL A 91 -7.59 -0.39 1.20
N VAL A 92 -7.17 0.78 1.66
CA VAL A 92 -7.93 1.56 2.64
C VAL A 92 -9.23 2.07 2.06
N ASP A 93 -9.25 2.53 0.80
CA ASP A 93 -10.45 3.00 0.10
C ASP A 93 -11.50 1.89 -0.01
N SER A 94 -11.08 0.69 -0.40
CA SER A 94 -11.96 -0.48 -0.48
C SER A 94 -12.57 -0.85 0.88
N LEU A 95 -11.80 -0.80 1.94
CA LEU A 95 -12.25 -1.13 3.30
C LEU A 95 -13.15 -0.01 3.86
N PHE A 96 -12.74 1.25 3.71
CA PHE A 96 -13.47 2.41 4.22
C PHE A 96 -14.85 2.56 3.57
N SER A 97 -14.92 2.46 2.22
CA SER A 97 -16.19 2.56 1.48
C SER A 97 -17.19 1.48 1.86
N SER A 98 -16.72 0.36 2.40
CA SER A 98 -17.55 -0.80 2.80
C SER A 98 -17.79 -0.87 4.31
N ALA A 99 -17.22 0.03 5.10
CA ALA A 99 -17.38 0.04 6.55
C ALA A 99 -18.75 0.56 7.01
N GLY A 100 -19.53 1.14 6.09
CA GLY A 100 -20.88 1.67 6.35
C GLY A 100 -20.89 3.08 6.92
N GLY A 101 -22.09 3.68 7.03
CA GLY A 101 -22.25 5.08 7.38
C GLY A 101 -21.66 5.53 8.72
N SER A 102 -21.51 4.63 9.68
CA SER A 102 -20.84 4.95 10.95
C SER A 102 -19.34 5.25 10.82
N SER A 103 -18.72 4.84 9.72
CA SER A 103 -17.29 5.05 9.49
C SER A 103 -16.92 6.49 9.12
N VAL A 104 -17.91 7.28 8.65
CA VAL A 104 -17.69 8.68 8.19
C VAL A 104 -17.71 9.72 9.32
N PHE A 105 -18.09 9.33 10.52
CA PHE A 105 -18.13 10.26 11.64
C PHE A 105 -16.75 10.54 12.21
N HIS A 106 -16.53 11.80 12.65
CA HIS A 106 -15.32 12.20 13.34
C HIS A 106 -15.04 11.28 14.54
N GLY A 107 -13.77 10.86 14.68
CA GLY A 107 -13.35 9.93 15.73
C GLY A 107 -13.42 8.46 15.33
N SER A 108 -13.94 8.13 14.15
CA SER A 108 -13.86 6.77 13.61
C SER A 108 -12.40 6.42 13.30
N ALA A 109 -11.90 5.33 13.90
CA ALA A 109 -10.52 4.91 13.71
C ALA A 109 -10.20 4.54 12.24
N ILE A 110 -11.16 3.98 11.50
CA ILE A 110 -10.97 3.64 10.09
C ILE A 110 -10.94 4.91 9.22
N GLN A 111 -11.73 5.94 9.56
CA GLN A 111 -11.66 7.25 8.90
C GLN A 111 -10.27 7.88 9.07
N GLN A 112 -9.70 7.80 10.27
CA GLN A 112 -8.35 8.32 10.51
C GLN A 112 -7.32 7.61 9.62
N ARG A 113 -7.41 6.29 9.43
CA ARG A 113 -6.51 5.56 8.52
C ARG A 113 -6.69 5.98 7.06
N PHE A 114 -7.93 6.24 6.64
CA PHE A 114 -8.22 6.79 5.32
C PHE A 114 -7.53 8.16 5.14
N LEU A 115 -7.74 9.10 6.05
CA LEU A 115 -7.11 10.42 6.00
C LEU A 115 -5.58 10.35 6.03
N ASP A 116 -5.00 9.49 6.87
CA ASP A 116 -3.55 9.33 7.01
C ASP A 116 -2.89 8.93 5.68
N VAL A 117 -3.45 7.95 4.95
CA VAL A 117 -2.84 7.50 3.69
C VAL A 117 -3.03 8.51 2.57
N HIS A 118 -4.19 9.17 2.50
CA HIS A 118 -4.46 10.21 1.51
C HIS A 118 -3.58 11.45 1.73
N THR A 119 -3.41 11.88 2.98
CA THR A 119 -2.48 12.96 3.32
C THR A 119 -1.04 12.59 2.96
N ALA A 120 -0.63 11.37 3.29
CA ALA A 120 0.72 10.91 2.99
C ALA A 120 1.01 10.85 1.49
N ARG A 121 0.00 10.60 0.64
CA ARG A 121 0.12 10.60 -0.83
C ARG A 121 0.52 11.96 -1.38
N ALA A 122 0.19 13.04 -0.71
CA ALA A 122 0.53 14.40 -1.15
C ALA A 122 2.05 14.69 -1.10
N HIS A 123 2.83 13.89 -0.37
CA HIS A 123 4.28 14.09 -0.30
C HIS A 123 4.96 13.73 -1.63
N VAL A 124 5.88 14.57 -2.11
CA VAL A 124 6.57 14.41 -3.40
C VAL A 124 7.28 13.05 -3.55
N ALA A 125 7.86 12.52 -2.48
CA ALA A 125 8.53 11.22 -2.47
C ALA A 125 7.55 10.03 -2.67
N ASN A 126 6.26 10.27 -2.59
CA ASN A 126 5.19 9.29 -2.77
C ASN A 126 4.45 9.44 -4.11
N ASN A 127 5.06 10.14 -5.08
CA ASN A 127 4.53 10.24 -6.43
C ASN A 127 5.15 9.19 -7.36
N PRO A 128 4.53 8.00 -7.53
CA PRO A 128 5.11 6.93 -8.34
C PRO A 128 5.19 7.26 -9.82
N THR A 129 4.37 8.20 -10.32
CA THR A 129 4.37 8.58 -11.74
C THR A 129 5.71 9.14 -12.19
N ALA A 130 6.35 9.97 -11.37
CA ALA A 130 7.67 10.52 -11.68
C ALA A 130 8.74 9.41 -11.76
N PHE A 131 8.71 8.48 -10.80
CA PHE A 131 9.66 7.36 -10.74
C PHE A 131 9.40 6.33 -11.84
N ALA A 132 8.13 6.05 -12.18
CA ALA A 132 7.77 5.21 -13.33
C ALA A 132 8.32 5.77 -14.63
N ARG A 133 8.15 7.08 -14.85
CA ARG A 133 8.65 7.77 -16.05
C ARG A 133 10.17 7.67 -16.15
N ASN A 134 10.87 7.91 -15.05
CA ASN A 134 12.33 7.77 -15.00
C ASN A 134 12.78 6.33 -15.29
N LEU A 135 12.14 5.35 -14.66
CA LEU A 135 12.42 3.92 -14.91
C LEU A 135 12.24 3.56 -16.39
N GLY A 136 11.11 3.97 -16.99
CA GLY A 136 10.84 3.74 -18.41
C GLY A 136 11.82 4.44 -19.33
N ALA A 137 12.18 5.70 -19.05
CA ALA A 137 13.14 6.47 -19.83
C ALA A 137 14.54 5.82 -19.82
N VAL A 138 15.01 5.39 -18.64
CA VAL A 138 16.31 4.71 -18.51
C VAL A 138 16.29 3.36 -19.22
N ALA A 139 15.21 2.60 -19.16
CA ALA A 139 15.07 1.35 -19.91
C ALA A 139 15.10 1.54 -21.43
N LEU A 140 14.75 2.75 -21.91
CA LEU A 140 14.82 3.15 -23.32
C LEU A 140 16.16 3.84 -23.68
N GLY A 141 17.15 3.83 -22.79
CA GLY A 141 18.49 4.38 -23.04
C GLY A 141 18.70 5.84 -22.64
N SER A 142 17.72 6.48 -22.00
CA SER A 142 17.90 7.83 -21.47
C SER A 142 18.72 7.83 -20.18
N THR A 143 19.27 9.01 -19.82
CA THR A 143 19.96 9.19 -18.53
C THR A 143 18.98 9.25 -17.36
N ASN A 144 19.43 8.81 -16.18
CA ASN A 144 18.66 8.97 -14.94
C ASN A 144 18.45 10.45 -14.62
N THR A 145 17.22 10.84 -14.27
CA THR A 145 16.85 12.20 -13.86
C THR A 145 16.38 12.29 -12.40
N ASP A 146 16.34 11.16 -11.67
CA ASP A 146 15.96 11.16 -10.26
C ASP A 146 17.18 11.46 -9.38
N PHE A 147 17.09 12.56 -8.63
CA PHE A 147 18.15 12.99 -7.71
C PHE A 147 18.37 12.01 -6.55
N PHE A 148 17.35 11.26 -6.16
CA PHE A 148 17.38 10.36 -5.00
C PHE A 148 17.83 8.93 -5.33
N VAL A 149 18.36 8.68 -6.52
CA VAL A 149 18.79 7.36 -6.98
C VAL A 149 20.28 7.29 -7.26
#